data_2b0ed8c3f41c14e8e51d8349a29cac10
#
_entry.id   2b0ed8c3f41c14e8e51d8349a29cac10
#
_cell.length_a   1.000
_cell.length_b   1.000
_cell.length_c   1.000
_cell.angle_alpha   90.00
_cell.angle_beta   90.00
_cell.angle_gamma   90.00
#
_symmetry.space_group_name_H-M   'P 1'
#
loop_
_entity.id
_entity.type
_entity.pdbx_description
1 polymer ?
#
loop_
_entity_poly.entity_id
_entity_poly.type
_entity_poly.pdbx_seq_one_letter_code
_entity_poly.pdbx_strand_id
1 'polypeptide(L)'
;SKKEADPVSLARERTKTFHNRKIFITSTPTLKTGHIWKAKEDADIEKHYFVPCPHCGEYIELKWKQIHFPKEEGMSYADRAEFATYVCQECGCVITDQDKPEMLRKGEWRTVKENTKFVRKVAFWMNTLYSPFVRFSEIVKEFLDSKDDPEKLQNFVNSWLAEPWEDTKLKT
;
A
#
# COMPACT_ATOMS: atom_id res chain seq x y z
N SER A 1 -31.57 6.78 19.22
CA SER A 1 -31.24 6.76 17.81
C SER A 1 -31.00 5.32 17.38
N LYS A 2 -31.80 4.81 16.42
CA LYS A 2 -31.52 3.53 15.79
C LYS A 2 -30.16 3.65 15.11
N LYS A 3 -29.15 2.90 15.58
CA LYS A 3 -27.90 2.74 14.84
C LYS A 3 -28.26 2.10 13.49
N GLU A 4 -28.16 2.84 12.41
CA GLU A 4 -28.23 2.25 11.09
C GLU A 4 -27.13 1.22 10.93
N ALA A 5 -27.43 0.14 10.23
CA ALA A 5 -26.44 -0.88 9.93
C ALA A 5 -25.32 -0.29 9.04
N ASP A 6 -24.11 -0.84 9.19
CA ASP A 6 -22.97 -0.46 8.40
C ASP A 6 -23.28 -0.43 6.88
N PRO A 7 -22.97 0.66 6.15
CA PRO A 7 -23.27 0.82 4.73
C PRO A 7 -22.77 -0.34 3.85
N VAL A 8 -21.62 -0.92 4.18
CA VAL A 8 -21.07 -2.08 3.46
C VAL A 8 -21.96 -3.30 3.66
N SER A 9 -22.45 -3.53 4.88
CA SER A 9 -23.37 -4.61 5.19
C SER A 9 -24.70 -4.43 4.47
N LEU A 10 -25.26 -3.22 4.44
CA LEU A 10 -26.49 -2.92 3.71
C LEU A 10 -26.36 -3.16 2.20
N ALA A 11 -25.22 -2.76 1.62
CA ALA A 11 -24.94 -3.01 0.21
C ALA A 11 -24.85 -4.52 -0.11
N ARG A 12 -24.21 -5.29 0.77
CA ARG A 12 -24.12 -6.77 0.65
C ARG A 12 -25.49 -7.43 0.72
N GLU A 13 -26.38 -6.95 1.60
CA GLU A 13 -27.74 -7.46 1.73
C GLU A 13 -28.51 -7.43 0.39
N ARG A 14 -28.33 -6.36 -0.40
CA ARG A 14 -28.99 -6.20 -1.70
C ARG A 14 -28.59 -7.24 -2.75
N THR A 15 -27.48 -7.94 -2.55
CA THR A 15 -26.95 -8.95 -3.48
C THR A 15 -27.33 -10.38 -3.11
N LYS A 16 -28.03 -10.61 -2.00
CA LYS A 16 -28.32 -11.95 -1.45
C LYS A 16 -29.05 -12.87 -2.41
N THR A 17 -29.93 -12.34 -3.24
CA THR A 17 -30.76 -13.11 -4.17
C THR A 17 -30.01 -13.57 -5.41
N PHE A 18 -28.80 -13.09 -5.66
CA PHE A 18 -28.00 -13.45 -6.82
C PHE A 18 -26.94 -14.49 -6.45
N HIS A 19 -27.05 -15.71 -6.99
CA HIS A 19 -26.11 -16.79 -6.70
C HIS A 19 -24.70 -16.56 -7.29
N ASN A 20 -24.59 -15.85 -8.41
CA ASN A 20 -23.32 -15.49 -9.08
C ASN A 20 -22.79 -14.10 -8.68
N ARG A 21 -23.20 -13.59 -7.53
CA ARG A 21 -22.77 -12.26 -7.08
C ARG A 21 -21.27 -12.18 -6.89
N LYS A 22 -20.70 -11.06 -7.32
CA LYS A 22 -19.33 -10.64 -7.02
C LYS A 22 -19.37 -9.28 -6.36
N ILE A 23 -18.64 -9.10 -5.28
CA ILE A 23 -18.58 -7.85 -4.53
C ILE A 23 -17.13 -7.39 -4.52
N PHE A 24 -16.88 -6.19 -5.04
CA PHE A 24 -15.61 -5.51 -4.98
C PHE A 24 -15.71 -4.33 -4.03
N ILE A 25 -14.77 -4.25 -3.08
CA ILE A 25 -14.63 -3.12 -2.17
C ILE A 25 -13.23 -2.56 -2.40
N THR A 26 -13.16 -1.31 -2.83
CA THR A 26 -11.89 -0.61 -3.06
C THR A 26 -11.85 0.68 -2.28
N SER A 27 -10.77 0.92 -1.56
CA SER A 27 -10.55 2.15 -0.81
C SER A 27 -9.10 2.22 -0.36
N THR A 28 -8.62 3.42 -0.07
CA THR A 28 -7.46 3.60 0.80
C THR A 28 -7.87 3.37 2.25
N PRO A 29 -7.00 2.79 3.10
CA PRO A 29 -7.29 2.69 4.53
C PRO A 29 -7.24 4.08 5.19
N THR A 30 -7.92 4.23 6.31
CA THR A 30 -7.83 5.41 7.18
C THR A 30 -7.26 5.00 8.54
N LEU A 31 -8.07 4.40 9.38
CA LEU A 31 -7.69 3.85 10.67
C LEU A 31 -7.87 2.32 10.64
N LYS A 32 -7.23 1.62 11.57
CA LYS A 32 -7.44 0.16 11.74
C LYS A 32 -8.90 -0.20 12.08
N THR A 33 -9.66 0.74 12.58
CA THR A 33 -11.11 0.59 12.85
C THR A 33 -11.98 0.85 11.62
N GLY A 34 -11.41 1.33 10.51
CA GLY A 34 -12.13 1.64 9.27
C GLY A 34 -12.62 0.38 8.53
N HIS A 35 -13.66 0.56 7.71
CA HIS A 35 -14.36 -0.54 7.03
C HIS A 35 -13.45 -1.34 6.10
N ILE A 36 -12.60 -0.67 5.32
CA ILE A 36 -11.72 -1.36 4.37
C ILE A 36 -10.65 -2.19 5.08
N TRP A 37 -10.08 -1.67 6.18
CA TRP A 37 -9.08 -2.39 6.95
C TRP A 37 -9.67 -3.61 7.65
N LYS A 38 -10.85 -3.47 8.25
CA LYS A 38 -11.59 -4.61 8.82
C LYS A 38 -11.94 -5.65 7.77
N ALA A 39 -12.40 -5.23 6.58
CA ALA A 39 -12.69 -6.14 5.49
C ALA A 39 -11.44 -6.92 5.03
N LYS A 40 -10.28 -6.26 5.01
CA LYS A 40 -8.98 -6.88 4.71
C LYS A 40 -8.60 -7.91 5.79
N GLU A 41 -8.75 -7.58 7.06
CA GLU A 41 -8.42 -8.49 8.16
C GLU A 41 -9.37 -9.70 8.23
N ASP A 42 -10.63 -9.51 7.88
CA ASP A 42 -11.64 -10.57 7.80
C ASP A 42 -11.56 -11.41 6.52
N ALA A 43 -10.66 -11.09 5.60
CA ALA A 43 -10.47 -11.88 4.40
C ALA A 43 -9.94 -13.28 4.71
N ASP A 44 -10.34 -14.25 3.90
CA ASP A 44 -9.89 -15.64 4.05
C ASP A 44 -8.42 -15.78 3.69
N ILE A 45 -7.98 -15.05 2.66
CA ILE A 45 -6.59 -14.89 2.28
C ILE A 45 -6.28 -13.43 1.95
N GLU A 46 -5.01 -13.05 2.16
CA GLU A 46 -4.45 -11.77 1.78
C GLU A 46 -3.32 -11.97 0.79
N LYS A 47 -3.37 -11.25 -0.32
CA LYS A 47 -2.36 -11.31 -1.38
C LYS A 47 -1.68 -9.96 -1.54
N HIS A 48 -0.35 -10.03 -1.69
CA HIS A 48 0.48 -8.91 -2.06
C HIS A 48 1.12 -9.17 -3.43
N TYR A 49 1.49 -8.09 -4.12
CA TYR A 49 2.11 -8.18 -5.43
C TYR A 49 3.63 -8.21 -5.28
N PHE A 50 4.25 -9.28 -5.76
CA PHE A 50 5.69 -9.48 -5.74
C PHE A 50 6.24 -9.28 -7.14
N VAL A 51 7.35 -8.56 -7.23
CA VAL A 51 8.01 -8.23 -8.49
C VAL A 51 9.47 -8.67 -8.46
N PRO A 52 10.03 -9.17 -9.57
CA PRO A 52 11.42 -9.62 -9.60
C PRO A 52 12.37 -8.42 -9.61
N CYS A 53 13.39 -8.45 -8.75
CA CYS A 53 14.49 -7.49 -8.80
C CYS A 53 15.23 -7.64 -10.15
N PRO A 54 15.50 -6.55 -10.88
CA PRO A 54 16.17 -6.64 -12.18
C PRO A 54 17.63 -7.08 -12.08
N HIS A 55 18.22 -7.07 -10.89
CA HIS A 55 19.62 -7.44 -10.65
C HIS A 55 19.78 -8.88 -10.17
N CYS A 56 19.08 -9.26 -9.10
CA CYS A 56 19.22 -10.59 -8.51
C CYS A 56 18.11 -11.58 -8.91
N GLY A 57 17.02 -11.10 -9.49
CA GLY A 57 15.89 -11.93 -9.90
C GLY A 57 14.96 -12.38 -8.77
N GLU A 58 15.30 -12.10 -7.51
CA GLU A 58 14.44 -12.43 -6.38
C GLU A 58 13.14 -11.62 -6.43
N TYR A 59 12.04 -12.29 -6.12
CA TYR A 59 10.72 -11.66 -6.03
C TYR A 59 10.59 -10.91 -4.72
N ILE A 60 10.40 -9.61 -4.82
CA ILE A 60 10.34 -8.68 -3.69
C ILE A 60 9.00 -7.95 -3.64
N GLU A 61 8.59 -7.59 -2.44
CA GLU A 61 7.50 -6.66 -2.20
C GLU A 61 8.06 -5.25 -2.09
N LEU A 62 7.50 -4.29 -2.82
CA LEU A 62 7.95 -2.90 -2.78
C LEU A 62 7.50 -2.23 -1.48
N LYS A 63 8.48 -1.79 -0.68
CA LYS A 63 8.28 -1.22 0.66
C LYS A 63 8.90 0.15 0.77
N TRP A 64 8.19 1.08 1.41
CA TRP A 64 8.65 2.44 1.64
C TRP A 64 10.02 2.51 2.32
N LYS A 65 10.28 1.65 3.28
CA LYS A 65 11.57 1.61 4.02
C LYS A 65 12.79 1.35 3.14
N GLN A 66 12.59 0.85 1.92
CA GLN A 66 13.65 0.59 0.94
C GLN A 66 13.93 1.78 0.03
N ILE A 67 13.17 2.87 0.16
CA ILE A 67 13.44 4.12 -0.54
C ILE A 67 14.54 4.89 0.20
N HIS A 68 15.59 5.23 -0.54
CA HIS A 68 16.72 6.01 -0.06
C HIS A 68 16.78 7.35 -0.79
N PHE A 69 17.04 8.40 -0.04
CA PHE A 69 17.24 9.76 -0.56
C PHE A 69 18.18 10.54 0.39
N PRO A 70 18.89 11.56 -0.12
CA PRO A 70 19.81 12.36 0.71
C PRO A 70 19.10 13.05 1.86
N LYS A 71 19.77 13.14 3.00
CA LYS A 71 19.29 13.86 4.21
C LYS A 71 20.19 15.05 4.56
N GLU A 72 20.98 15.52 3.61
CA GLU A 72 21.95 16.59 3.82
C GLU A 72 21.25 17.92 4.13
N GLU A 73 21.80 18.64 5.13
CA GLU A 73 21.39 20.00 5.43
C GLU A 73 21.71 20.93 4.26
N GLY A 74 20.79 21.82 3.94
CA GLY A 74 20.96 22.79 2.83
C GLY A 74 20.45 22.32 1.47
N MET A 75 20.14 21.04 1.29
CA MET A 75 19.44 20.57 0.09
C MET A 75 17.94 20.88 0.16
N SER A 76 17.39 21.40 -0.94
CA SER A 76 15.93 21.54 -1.05
C SER A 76 15.22 20.19 -1.04
N TYR A 77 13.94 20.16 -0.68
CA TYR A 77 13.14 18.93 -0.75
C TYR A 77 13.05 18.38 -2.18
N ALA A 78 12.97 19.26 -3.17
CA ALA A 78 12.96 18.87 -4.57
C ALA A 78 14.28 18.19 -4.97
N ASP A 79 15.44 18.76 -4.58
CA ASP A 79 16.74 18.16 -4.87
C ASP A 79 16.92 16.83 -4.16
N ARG A 80 16.53 16.73 -2.89
CA ARG A 80 16.57 15.47 -2.12
C ARG A 80 15.71 14.37 -2.77
N ALA A 81 14.52 14.76 -3.23
CA ALA A 81 13.59 13.84 -3.87
C ALA A 81 14.11 13.35 -5.24
N GLU A 82 14.78 14.21 -6.01
CA GLU A 82 15.30 13.83 -7.32
C GLU A 82 16.35 12.72 -7.26
N PHE A 83 17.09 12.61 -6.16
CA PHE A 83 18.04 11.53 -5.90
C PHE A 83 17.43 10.29 -5.24
N ALA A 84 16.10 10.20 -5.17
CA ALA A 84 15.43 9.05 -4.60
C ALA A 84 15.66 7.78 -5.42
N THR A 85 16.03 6.71 -4.75
CA THR A 85 16.21 5.38 -5.32
C THR A 85 15.57 4.32 -4.46
N TYR A 86 15.19 3.20 -5.07
CA TYR A 86 14.80 2.00 -4.35
C TYR A 86 16.01 1.08 -4.20
N VAL A 87 16.27 0.57 -3.01
CA VAL A 87 17.35 -0.39 -2.75
C VAL A 87 16.74 -1.76 -2.51
N CYS A 88 17.12 -2.73 -3.33
CA CYS A 88 16.62 -4.09 -3.19
C CYS A 88 16.96 -4.66 -1.80
N GLN A 89 15.95 -5.18 -1.12
CA GLN A 89 16.11 -5.77 0.22
C GLN A 89 16.92 -7.06 0.23
N GLU A 90 17.09 -7.72 -0.94
CA GLU A 90 17.81 -8.99 -1.05
C GLU A 90 19.26 -8.78 -1.46
N CYS A 91 19.54 -8.03 -2.52
CA CYS A 91 20.89 -7.86 -3.06
C CYS A 91 21.53 -6.49 -2.80
N GLY A 92 20.76 -5.50 -2.31
CA GLY A 92 21.26 -4.15 -2.07
C GLY A 92 21.51 -3.30 -3.32
N CYS A 93 21.20 -3.81 -4.51
CA CYS A 93 21.34 -3.03 -5.74
C CYS A 93 20.25 -1.96 -5.88
N VAL A 94 20.60 -0.89 -6.57
CA VAL A 94 19.68 0.22 -6.86
C VAL A 94 18.71 -0.15 -7.98
N ILE A 95 17.44 0.08 -7.72
CA ILE A 95 16.33 -0.04 -8.69
C ILE A 95 15.82 1.35 -8.98
N THR A 96 15.64 1.67 -10.27
CA THR A 96 15.17 2.97 -10.73
C THR A 96 13.75 2.90 -11.28
N ASP A 97 13.14 4.06 -11.53
CA ASP A 97 11.81 4.12 -12.16
C ASP A 97 11.76 3.47 -13.55
N GLN A 98 12.89 3.44 -14.25
CA GLN A 98 13.00 2.79 -15.57
C GLN A 98 12.85 1.27 -15.49
N ASP A 99 13.18 0.68 -14.36
CA ASP A 99 13.05 -0.77 -14.12
C ASP A 99 11.60 -1.19 -13.82
N LYS A 100 10.76 -0.27 -13.32
CA LYS A 100 9.41 -0.57 -12.86
C LYS A 100 8.51 -1.25 -13.90
N PRO A 101 8.40 -0.76 -15.14
CA PRO A 101 7.46 -1.35 -16.10
C PRO A 101 7.71 -2.84 -16.32
N GLU A 102 8.97 -3.24 -16.47
CA GLU A 102 9.34 -4.65 -16.68
C GLU A 102 9.14 -5.49 -15.41
N MET A 103 9.50 -4.95 -14.25
CA MET A 103 9.25 -5.59 -12.95
C MET A 103 7.76 -5.85 -12.73
N LEU A 104 6.91 -4.85 -12.99
CA LEU A 104 5.46 -4.97 -12.84
C LEU A 104 4.87 -5.98 -13.82
N ARG A 105 5.35 -6.01 -15.05
CA ARG A 105 4.90 -6.96 -16.06
C ARG A 105 5.19 -8.41 -15.69
N LYS A 106 6.31 -8.65 -15.02
CA LYS A 106 6.76 -9.98 -14.57
C LYS A 106 6.30 -10.32 -13.16
N GLY A 107 5.60 -9.43 -12.48
CA GLY A 107 5.13 -9.62 -11.13
C GLY A 107 4.02 -10.66 -11.01
N GLU A 108 3.79 -11.11 -9.78
CA GLU A 108 2.73 -12.06 -9.45
C GLU A 108 2.13 -11.79 -8.07
N TRP A 109 0.85 -12.10 -7.94
CA TRP A 109 0.17 -12.07 -6.65
C TRP A 109 0.51 -13.33 -5.84
N ARG A 110 0.99 -13.11 -4.61
CA ARG A 110 1.29 -14.20 -3.67
C ARG A 110 0.47 -14.06 -2.41
N THR A 111 0.01 -15.17 -1.88
CA THR A 111 -0.65 -15.21 -0.58
C THR A 111 0.37 -15.00 0.53
N VAL A 112 0.15 -13.96 1.34
CA VAL A 112 1.00 -13.62 2.50
C VAL A 112 0.35 -13.95 3.83
N LYS A 113 -0.97 -14.13 3.84
CA LYS A 113 -1.75 -14.54 5.01
C LYS A 113 -2.89 -15.45 4.57
N GLU A 114 -3.05 -16.55 5.28
CA GLU A 114 -4.12 -17.51 5.08
C GLU A 114 -4.83 -17.77 6.41
N ASN A 115 -6.11 -17.42 6.49
CA ASN A 115 -6.94 -17.62 7.67
C ASN A 115 -7.81 -18.91 7.56
N THR A 116 -8.10 -19.34 6.33
CA THR A 116 -8.86 -20.58 6.06
C THR A 116 -8.51 -21.15 4.70
N LYS A 117 -8.66 -22.46 4.56
CA LYS A 117 -8.52 -23.17 3.27
C LYS A 117 -9.75 -23.00 2.36
N PHE A 118 -10.89 -22.62 2.91
CA PHE A 118 -12.13 -22.40 2.17
C PHE A 118 -12.27 -20.93 1.75
N VAL A 119 -11.60 -20.58 0.65
CA VAL A 119 -11.45 -19.20 0.21
C VAL A 119 -12.71 -18.70 -0.47
N ARG A 120 -13.35 -17.68 0.12
CA ARG A 120 -14.48 -16.92 -0.44
C ARG A 120 -14.19 -15.43 -0.54
N LYS A 121 -13.33 -14.92 0.33
CA LYS A 121 -12.97 -13.50 0.42
C LYS A 121 -11.46 -13.36 0.24
N VAL A 122 -11.06 -12.59 -0.74
CA VAL A 122 -9.64 -12.29 -1.02
C VAL A 122 -9.40 -10.82 -0.85
N ALA A 123 -8.41 -10.47 -0.05
CA ALA A 123 -7.89 -9.11 0.03
C ALA A 123 -6.64 -8.97 -0.82
N PHE A 124 -6.57 -7.92 -1.62
CA PHE A 124 -5.40 -7.51 -2.37
C PHE A 124 -4.88 -6.20 -1.80
N TRP A 125 -3.58 -6.09 -1.60
CA TRP A 125 -2.98 -4.89 -1.08
C TRP A 125 -1.83 -4.41 -1.96
N MET A 126 -1.76 -3.09 -2.14
CA MET A 126 -0.79 -2.44 -3.00
C MET A 126 -0.60 -0.98 -2.57
N ASN A 127 0.62 -0.48 -2.64
CA ASN A 127 0.92 0.93 -2.38
C ASN A 127 1.33 1.66 -3.66
N THR A 128 1.58 2.97 -3.57
CA THR A 128 1.91 3.80 -4.73
C THR A 128 3.26 3.47 -5.36
N LEU A 129 4.17 2.80 -4.65
CA LEU A 129 5.46 2.36 -5.23
C LEU A 129 5.29 1.46 -6.46
N TYR A 130 4.16 0.76 -6.56
CA TYR A 130 3.81 -0.07 -7.71
C TYR A 130 3.26 0.70 -8.91
N SER A 131 2.95 2.00 -8.75
CA SER A 131 2.39 2.77 -9.86
C SER A 131 3.44 3.03 -10.95
N PRO A 132 3.18 2.67 -12.20
CA PRO A 132 4.07 3.02 -13.31
C PRO A 132 3.97 4.50 -13.69
N PHE A 133 2.97 5.20 -13.18
CA PHE A 133 2.70 6.61 -13.48
C PHE A 133 3.29 7.58 -12.45
N VAL A 134 3.77 7.07 -11.33
CA VAL A 134 4.33 7.87 -10.23
C VAL A 134 5.78 7.49 -10.01
N ARG A 135 6.67 8.47 -10.09
CA ARG A 135 8.10 8.28 -9.89
C ARG A 135 8.44 8.19 -8.41
N PHE A 136 9.52 7.51 -8.07
CA PHE A 136 10.03 7.48 -6.69
C PHE A 136 10.29 8.87 -6.14
N SER A 137 10.79 9.78 -6.99
CA SER A 137 11.01 11.19 -6.64
C SER A 137 9.72 11.89 -6.20
N GLU A 138 8.59 11.63 -6.86
CA GLU A 138 7.30 12.22 -6.51
C GLU A 138 6.79 11.73 -5.15
N ILE A 139 6.98 10.45 -4.86
CA ILE A 139 6.59 9.86 -3.57
C ILE A 139 7.44 10.46 -2.43
N VAL A 140 8.75 10.60 -2.63
CA VAL A 140 9.65 11.21 -1.66
C VAL A 140 9.33 12.68 -1.45
N LYS A 141 9.03 13.43 -2.52
CA LYS A 141 8.65 14.84 -2.43
C LYS A 141 7.39 15.01 -1.58
N GLU A 142 6.38 14.19 -1.82
CA GLU A 142 5.14 14.19 -1.04
C GLU A 142 5.40 13.89 0.44
N PHE A 143 6.26 12.91 0.73
CA PHE A 143 6.66 12.62 2.11
C PHE A 143 7.35 13.82 2.77
N LEU A 144 8.32 14.45 2.08
CA LEU A 144 9.07 15.59 2.63
C LEU A 144 8.17 16.80 2.89
N ASP A 145 7.20 17.04 2.00
CA ASP A 145 6.22 18.12 2.17
C ASP A 145 5.20 17.84 3.28
N SER A 146 5.05 16.59 3.68
CA SER A 146 4.02 16.13 4.63
C SER A 146 4.56 15.83 6.02
N LYS A 147 5.85 15.51 6.16
CA LYS A 147 6.44 14.93 7.37
C LYS A 147 6.30 15.77 8.64
N ASP A 148 6.20 17.08 8.53
CA ASP A 148 6.15 18.01 9.66
C ASP A 148 4.71 18.44 10.02
N ASP A 149 3.72 17.99 9.25
CA ASP A 149 2.30 18.25 9.47
C ASP A 149 1.57 16.91 9.70
N PRO A 150 1.00 16.67 10.90
CA PRO A 150 0.37 15.40 11.24
C PRO A 150 -0.78 14.99 10.30
N GLU A 151 -1.60 15.94 9.85
CA GLU A 151 -2.72 15.66 8.95
C GLU A 151 -2.24 15.26 7.56
N LYS A 152 -1.24 15.97 7.04
CA LYS A 152 -0.61 15.65 5.75
C LYS A 152 0.14 14.33 5.81
N LEU A 153 0.86 14.07 6.91
CA LEU A 153 1.55 12.81 7.10
C LEU A 153 0.58 11.64 7.19
N GLN A 154 -0.54 11.81 7.88
CA GLN A 154 -1.61 10.81 7.90
C GLN A 154 -2.14 10.53 6.49
N ASN A 155 -2.39 11.55 5.69
CA ASN A 155 -2.81 11.38 4.30
C ASN A 155 -1.77 10.65 3.47
N PHE A 156 -0.49 10.97 3.65
CA PHE A 156 0.61 10.27 2.97
C PHE A 156 0.61 8.77 3.32
N VAL A 157 0.54 8.43 4.60
CA VAL A 157 0.51 7.03 5.06
C VAL A 157 -0.73 6.30 4.51
N ASN A 158 -1.89 6.91 4.59
CA ASN A 158 -3.14 6.30 4.15
C ASN A 158 -3.21 6.15 2.62
N SER A 159 -2.96 7.23 1.89
CA SER A 159 -3.24 7.30 0.45
C SER A 159 -2.07 6.88 -0.42
N TRP A 160 -0.83 7.14 0.01
CA TRP A 160 0.36 6.80 -0.78
C TRP A 160 0.96 5.46 -0.38
N LEU A 161 0.98 5.14 0.92
CA LEU A 161 1.49 3.87 1.40
C LEU A 161 0.42 2.78 1.56
N ALA A 162 -0.86 3.15 1.45
CA ALA A 162 -2.00 2.26 1.66
C ALA A 162 -1.96 1.57 3.05
N GLU A 163 -1.49 2.28 4.06
CA GLU A 163 -1.38 1.82 5.44
C GLU A 163 -2.38 2.56 6.34
N PRO A 164 -2.91 1.91 7.38
CA PRO A 164 -3.75 2.57 8.36
C PRO A 164 -2.91 3.48 9.24
N TRP A 165 -3.49 4.63 9.62
CA TRP A 165 -2.86 5.52 10.58
C TRP A 165 -3.00 4.99 12.01
N GLU A 166 -1.90 4.97 12.74
CA GLU A 166 -1.87 4.71 14.17
C GLU A 166 -1.54 6.01 14.90
N ASP A 167 -2.46 6.46 15.72
CA ASP A 167 -2.21 7.62 16.57
C ASP A 167 -1.33 7.19 17.76
N THR A 168 -0.03 7.43 17.66
CA THR A 168 0.95 7.08 18.70
C THR A 168 0.80 7.89 19.99
N LYS A 169 -0.07 8.90 20.01
CA LYS A 169 -0.34 9.75 21.18
C LYS A 169 -1.28 9.11 22.22
N LEU A 170 -1.86 7.95 21.95
CA LEU A 170 -2.75 7.24 22.89
C LEU A 170 -2.04 6.17 23.72
N LYS A 171 -0.71 6.14 23.71
CA LYS A 171 0.10 5.21 24.54
C LYS A 171 0.94 5.93 25.58
N THR A 172 0.34 6.87 26.30
CA THR A 172 0.88 7.37 27.56
C THR A 172 -0.17 7.27 28.65
#